data_912822498194604cc8c41253b59c2785
#
_entry.id   912822498194604cc8c41253b59c2785
#
_cell.length_a   1.000
_cell.length_b   1.000
_cell.length_c   1.000
_cell.angle_alpha   90.00
_cell.angle_beta   90.00
_cell.angle_gamma   90.00
#
_symmetry.space_group_name_H-M   'P 1'
#
loop_
_entity.id
_entity.type
_entity.pdbx_description
1 polymer ?
#
loop_
_entity_poly.entity_id
_entity_poly.type
_entity_poly.pdbx_seq_one_letter_code
_entity_poly.pdbx_strand_id
1 'polypeptide(L)'
;MKELKIEYIDVDLLTPYENNARAHGKKDVDSIEASIDEFGFNDPIGIWSENNVIVEGHGRLLAAKQHGINKVPCIRLDHLTEEQRRAYALAHNKTAELSSWDEVMKKAEIKNIKAVDMRKFGFKVDAEPIDIEESDYNDSQSGELQISRGEIYALGEHRLMCGDSSDKGDMRKLMGGVKADMVFTDPPYGVAIGDKNAVLDTVSKARRITANIENDALSEEELFKLLKNAFTNVRENCADDAVYYVTSPQGGSLCLMMMMMMKEAGLPVRHVLIWRKNRATFSLGRLDYDYQHEPIFYTWTKSHHNFRRSKNRTSVWDYNKPMKSNLHPTMKPIELVADAIVDGTNEGMIVLDAFGGSGTTLIACEKTRRVCRMMELDPHYCGAIINRWEELTGNKAERIEEAN
;
A
#
# COMPACT_ATOMS: atom_id res chain seq x y z
N MET A 1 38.12 36.84 10.49
CA MET A 1 37.23 36.28 9.45
C MET A 1 36.57 37.43 8.70
N LYS A 2 36.49 37.38 7.37
CA LYS A 2 35.79 38.39 6.61
C LYS A 2 34.28 38.17 6.78
N GLU A 3 33.54 39.23 7.02
CA GLU A 3 32.10 39.18 7.13
C GLU A 3 31.50 38.90 5.72
N LEU A 4 30.67 37.88 5.62
CA LEU A 4 29.96 37.51 4.37
C LEU A 4 28.66 38.31 4.30
N LYS A 5 28.43 38.95 3.15
CA LYS A 5 27.21 39.71 2.87
C LYS A 5 26.38 38.99 1.80
N ILE A 6 25.06 38.94 2.02
CA ILE A 6 24.11 38.38 1.05
C ILE A 6 23.77 39.48 0.04
N GLU A 7 23.93 39.15 -1.24
CA GLU A 7 23.53 39.96 -2.37
C GLU A 7 22.47 39.23 -3.20
N TYR A 8 21.47 39.93 -3.71
CA TYR A 8 20.48 39.32 -4.60
C TYR A 8 20.87 39.61 -6.05
N ILE A 9 21.17 38.52 -6.79
CA ILE A 9 21.67 38.61 -8.19
C ILE A 9 20.69 37.93 -9.12
N ASP A 10 20.47 38.49 -10.30
CA ASP A 10 19.67 37.89 -11.34
C ASP A 10 20.26 36.55 -11.79
N VAL A 11 19.42 35.52 -11.90
CA VAL A 11 19.84 34.17 -12.26
C VAL A 11 20.55 34.06 -13.59
N ASP A 12 20.28 35.01 -14.52
CA ASP A 12 20.90 35.05 -15.83
C ASP A 12 22.31 35.68 -15.80
N LEU A 13 22.66 36.39 -14.72
CA LEU A 13 24.00 36.93 -14.50
C LEU A 13 24.95 35.96 -13.81
N LEU A 14 24.45 34.76 -13.43
CA LEU A 14 25.25 33.72 -12.80
C LEU A 14 25.86 32.79 -13.85
N THR A 15 27.17 32.62 -13.79
CA THR A 15 27.92 31.77 -14.72
C THR A 15 28.18 30.38 -14.06
N PRO A 16 27.61 29.30 -14.58
CA PRO A 16 27.97 27.95 -14.10
C PRO A 16 29.46 27.65 -14.33
N TYR A 17 30.09 27.00 -13.37
CA TYR A 17 31.49 26.62 -13.52
C TYR A 17 31.62 25.41 -14.47
N GLU A 18 32.39 25.58 -15.57
CA GLU A 18 32.52 24.56 -16.62
C GLU A 18 33.05 23.21 -16.13
N ASN A 19 33.94 23.20 -15.14
CA ASN A 19 34.52 21.99 -14.57
C ASN A 19 33.80 21.56 -13.28
N ASN A 20 32.51 21.83 -13.17
CA ASN A 20 31.71 21.33 -12.03
C ASN A 20 31.65 19.79 -12.06
N ALA A 21 32.26 19.13 -11.08
CA ALA A 21 32.32 17.70 -11.00
C ALA A 21 31.01 17.05 -10.52
N ARG A 22 30.05 17.84 -10.00
CA ARG A 22 28.77 17.34 -9.50
C ARG A 22 27.66 17.48 -10.54
N ALA A 23 27.11 16.34 -10.95
CA ALA A 23 25.95 16.30 -11.82
C ALA A 23 24.64 16.32 -11.01
N HIS A 24 23.67 17.11 -11.44
CA HIS A 24 22.36 17.20 -10.84
C HIS A 24 21.32 16.54 -11.75
N GLY A 25 20.72 15.42 -11.31
CA GLY A 25 19.61 14.77 -12.00
C GLY A 25 18.29 15.46 -11.73
N LYS A 26 17.28 15.20 -12.57
CA LYS A 26 15.94 15.82 -12.43
C LYS A 26 15.37 15.67 -11.01
N LYS A 27 15.43 14.48 -10.41
CA LYS A 27 14.91 14.23 -9.05
C LYS A 27 15.61 15.05 -7.97
N ASP A 28 16.91 15.31 -8.12
CA ASP A 28 17.68 16.13 -7.20
C ASP A 28 17.23 17.59 -7.31
N VAL A 29 17.09 18.12 -8.53
CA VAL A 29 16.59 19.47 -8.79
C VAL A 29 15.16 19.64 -8.28
N ASP A 30 14.27 18.69 -8.55
CA ASP A 30 12.87 18.72 -8.08
C ASP A 30 12.79 18.74 -6.53
N SER A 31 13.68 18.01 -5.83
CA SER A 31 13.75 18.05 -4.35
C SER A 31 14.25 19.37 -3.81
N ILE A 32 15.22 20.00 -4.50
CA ILE A 32 15.73 21.32 -4.13
C ILE A 32 14.66 22.39 -4.37
N GLU A 33 13.95 22.31 -5.50
CA GLU A 33 12.84 23.21 -5.82
C GLU A 33 11.74 23.12 -4.77
N ALA A 34 11.31 21.90 -4.40
CA ALA A 34 10.33 21.69 -3.34
C ALA A 34 10.77 22.28 -1.99
N SER A 35 12.09 22.22 -1.68
CA SER A 35 12.64 22.81 -0.46
C SER A 35 12.60 24.34 -0.51
N ILE A 36 12.89 24.94 -1.67
CA ILE A 36 12.83 26.39 -1.85
C ILE A 36 11.37 26.88 -1.75
N ASP A 37 10.43 26.14 -2.32
CA ASP A 37 9.00 26.45 -2.27
C ASP A 37 8.44 26.39 -0.84
N GLU A 38 8.77 25.35 -0.09
CA GLU A 38 8.25 25.12 1.26
C GLU A 38 8.90 26.01 2.33
N PHE A 39 10.23 26.19 2.26
CA PHE A 39 10.99 26.83 3.32
C PHE A 39 11.61 28.18 2.93
N GLY A 40 11.54 28.54 1.64
CA GLY A 40 12.26 29.69 1.10
C GLY A 40 13.71 29.39 0.70
N PHE A 41 14.33 30.36 0.04
CA PHE A 41 15.73 30.25 -0.41
C PHE A 41 16.70 30.57 0.75
N ASN A 42 16.91 29.62 1.65
CA ASN A 42 17.63 29.82 2.92
C ASN A 42 19.15 29.55 2.84
N ASP A 43 19.63 28.97 1.73
CA ASP A 43 21.04 28.62 1.54
C ASP A 43 21.59 29.34 0.31
N PRO A 44 22.36 30.45 0.47
CA PRO A 44 22.82 31.27 -0.65
C PRO A 44 23.75 30.54 -1.63
N ILE A 45 23.79 31.01 -2.89
CA ILE A 45 24.73 30.50 -3.90
C ILE A 45 26.10 31.17 -3.69
N GLY A 46 27.15 30.37 -3.56
CA GLY A 46 28.52 30.88 -3.49
C GLY A 46 29.05 31.22 -4.86
N ILE A 47 29.44 32.49 -5.06
CA ILE A 47 29.97 33.01 -6.34
C ILE A 47 31.38 33.60 -6.17
N TRP A 48 32.10 33.68 -7.26
CA TRP A 48 33.48 34.19 -7.31
C TRP A 48 33.73 35.04 -8.55
N SER A 49 34.56 36.08 -8.43
CA SER A 49 34.97 37.01 -9.43
C SER A 49 33.85 37.92 -9.98
N GLU A 50 34.23 38.91 -10.80
CA GLU A 50 33.32 39.85 -11.45
C GLU A 50 32.32 39.16 -12.40
N ASN A 51 32.66 37.96 -12.90
CA ASN A 51 31.81 37.19 -13.80
C ASN A 51 30.79 36.30 -13.05
N ASN A 52 30.67 36.44 -11.74
CA ASN A 52 29.74 35.67 -10.90
C ASN A 52 29.80 34.17 -11.14
N VAL A 53 31.01 33.62 -11.27
CA VAL A 53 31.19 32.16 -11.46
C VAL A 53 30.73 31.38 -10.21
N ILE A 54 29.85 30.42 -10.39
CA ILE A 54 29.32 29.62 -9.28
C ILE A 54 30.42 28.70 -8.75
N VAL A 55 30.63 28.74 -7.45
CA VAL A 55 31.55 27.84 -6.71
C VAL A 55 30.78 26.72 -6.06
N GLU A 56 29.63 27.04 -5.48
CA GLU A 56 28.71 26.09 -4.87
C GLU A 56 27.26 26.48 -5.13
N GLY A 57 26.34 25.53 -5.18
CA GLY A 57 24.91 25.78 -5.37
C GLY A 57 24.43 25.70 -6.81
N HIS A 58 25.11 24.98 -7.71
CA HIS A 58 24.64 24.72 -9.08
C HIS A 58 23.23 24.12 -9.13
N GLY A 59 22.91 23.15 -8.25
CA GLY A 59 21.57 22.58 -8.15
C GLY A 59 20.53 23.62 -7.74
N ARG A 60 20.88 24.55 -6.84
CA ARG A 60 20.00 25.66 -6.41
C ARG A 60 19.73 26.66 -7.56
N LEU A 61 20.70 26.91 -8.42
CA LEU A 61 20.46 27.72 -9.63
C LEU A 61 19.49 27.01 -10.59
N LEU A 62 19.67 25.70 -10.80
CA LEU A 62 18.76 24.91 -11.66
C LEU A 62 17.34 24.91 -11.11
N ALA A 63 17.18 24.68 -9.83
CA ALA A 63 15.88 24.71 -9.15
C ALA A 63 15.24 26.12 -9.22
N ALA A 64 16.00 27.18 -9.00
CA ALA A 64 15.50 28.54 -9.12
C ALA A 64 15.00 28.88 -10.54
N LYS A 65 15.73 28.44 -11.56
CA LYS A 65 15.30 28.61 -12.97
C LYS A 65 14.05 27.80 -13.29
N GLN A 66 13.94 26.56 -12.79
CA GLN A 66 12.78 25.71 -12.97
C GLN A 66 11.53 26.30 -12.28
N HIS A 67 11.71 26.87 -11.09
CA HIS A 67 10.65 27.53 -10.31
C HIS A 67 10.27 28.94 -10.84
N GLY A 68 11.06 29.54 -11.74
CA GLY A 68 10.81 30.87 -12.27
C GLY A 68 11.27 32.02 -11.35
N ILE A 69 12.21 31.78 -10.45
CA ILE A 69 12.81 32.80 -9.58
C ILE A 69 13.80 33.59 -10.36
N ASN A 70 13.60 34.91 -10.43
CA ASN A 70 14.47 35.81 -11.22
C ASN A 70 15.74 36.23 -10.46
N LYS A 71 15.69 36.38 -9.13
CA LYS A 71 16.82 36.79 -8.30
C LYS A 71 17.02 35.81 -7.15
N VAL A 72 18.28 35.45 -6.92
CA VAL A 72 18.66 34.51 -5.88
C VAL A 72 19.67 35.11 -4.91
N PRO A 73 19.66 34.73 -3.63
CA PRO A 73 20.65 35.18 -2.67
C PRO A 73 22.01 34.54 -2.99
N CYS A 74 23.05 35.37 -3.02
CA CYS A 74 24.42 34.96 -3.30
C CYS A 74 25.37 35.49 -2.22
N ILE A 75 26.47 34.79 -2.01
CA ILE A 75 27.60 35.24 -1.20
C ILE A 75 28.86 35.26 -2.05
N ARG A 76 29.69 36.35 -1.90
CA ARG A 76 30.94 36.48 -2.63
C ARG A 76 32.10 35.81 -1.88
N LEU A 77 32.77 34.92 -2.61
CA LEU A 77 33.95 34.17 -2.15
C LEU A 77 35.24 34.71 -2.76
N ASP A 78 35.29 36.00 -3.11
CA ASP A 78 36.40 36.67 -3.81
C ASP A 78 37.70 36.74 -2.95
N HIS A 79 37.63 36.37 -1.69
CA HIS A 79 38.79 36.24 -0.82
C HIS A 79 39.61 34.95 -1.09
N LEU A 80 39.07 34.02 -1.86
CA LEU A 80 39.76 32.78 -2.24
C LEU A 80 40.61 33.01 -3.48
N THR A 81 41.79 32.41 -3.51
CA THR A 81 42.56 32.30 -4.76
C THR A 81 41.88 31.32 -5.71
N GLU A 82 42.26 31.31 -6.98
CA GLU A 82 41.68 30.36 -7.95
C GLU A 82 41.87 28.90 -7.53
N GLU A 83 43.04 28.54 -7.02
CA GLU A 83 43.30 27.19 -6.51
C GLU A 83 42.44 26.85 -5.28
N GLN A 84 42.36 27.79 -4.34
CA GLN A 84 41.51 27.64 -3.15
C GLN A 84 40.04 27.48 -3.52
N ARG A 85 39.54 28.23 -4.50
CA ARG A 85 38.18 28.11 -5.00
C ARG A 85 37.90 26.72 -5.55
N ARG A 86 38.82 26.16 -6.38
CA ARG A 86 38.70 24.79 -6.91
C ARG A 86 38.71 23.73 -5.78
N ALA A 87 39.63 23.88 -4.86
CA ALA A 87 39.71 22.97 -3.71
C ALA A 87 38.47 23.07 -2.83
N TYR A 88 37.94 24.27 -2.58
CA TYR A 88 36.75 24.50 -1.79
C TYR A 88 35.50 23.85 -2.44
N ALA A 89 35.32 24.03 -3.77
CA ALA A 89 34.20 23.40 -4.48
C ALA A 89 34.15 21.87 -4.33
N LEU A 90 35.33 21.23 -4.35
CA LEU A 90 35.42 19.76 -4.10
C LEU A 90 35.24 19.41 -2.63
N ALA A 91 35.88 20.15 -1.73
CA ALA A 91 35.80 19.88 -0.30
C ALA A 91 34.39 20.06 0.27
N HIS A 92 33.68 21.13 -0.16
CA HIS A 92 32.31 21.40 0.25
C HIS A 92 31.38 20.23 -0.09
N ASN A 93 31.44 19.70 -1.31
CA ASN A 93 30.66 18.54 -1.70
C ASN A 93 31.08 17.28 -0.93
N LYS A 94 32.39 17.08 -0.74
CA LYS A 94 32.91 15.87 -0.05
C LYS A 94 32.55 15.82 1.43
N THR A 95 32.61 16.95 2.12
CA THR A 95 32.25 17.00 3.55
C THR A 95 30.79 16.65 3.80
N ALA A 96 29.87 17.02 2.89
CA ALA A 96 28.47 16.62 2.96
C ALA A 96 28.29 15.09 2.79
N GLU A 97 29.13 14.43 1.97
CA GLU A 97 29.09 12.98 1.77
C GLU A 97 29.66 12.18 2.94
N LEU A 98 30.52 12.77 3.76
CA LEU A 98 31.16 12.12 4.92
C LEU A 98 30.22 12.00 6.13
N SER A 99 29.18 12.83 6.17
CA SER A 99 28.18 12.73 7.23
C SER A 99 27.17 11.62 6.94
N SER A 100 26.69 10.96 8.00
CA SER A 100 25.64 9.96 7.92
C SER A 100 24.52 10.33 8.87
N TRP A 101 23.31 9.88 8.53
CA TRP A 101 22.15 10.04 9.41
C TRP A 101 22.19 9.03 10.55
N ASP A 102 21.87 9.48 11.76
CA ASP A 102 21.37 8.56 12.78
C ASP A 102 19.97 8.12 12.36
N GLU A 103 19.86 6.90 11.89
CA GLU A 103 18.61 6.37 11.30
C GLU A 103 17.46 6.32 12.30
N VAL A 104 17.75 6.12 13.61
CA VAL A 104 16.73 6.07 14.66
C VAL A 104 16.19 7.47 14.94
N MET A 105 17.08 8.45 15.13
CA MET A 105 16.69 9.83 15.38
C MET A 105 16.01 10.44 14.16
N LYS A 106 16.52 10.21 12.95
CA LYS A 106 15.90 10.67 11.69
C LYS A 106 14.46 10.17 11.54
N LYS A 107 14.21 8.88 11.80
CA LYS A 107 12.86 8.32 11.76
C LYS A 107 11.94 8.94 12.80
N ALA A 108 12.46 9.18 14.01
CA ALA A 108 11.68 9.82 15.07
C ALA A 108 11.29 11.26 14.70
N GLU A 109 12.23 12.05 14.15
CA GLU A 109 11.96 13.42 13.71
C GLU A 109 10.94 13.45 12.54
N ILE A 110 11.14 12.62 11.50
CA ILE A 110 10.20 12.53 10.37
C ILE A 110 8.79 12.18 10.86
N LYS A 111 8.69 11.27 11.85
CA LYS A 111 7.40 10.88 12.44
C LYS A 111 6.67 12.05 13.12
N ASN A 112 7.40 12.98 13.69
CA ASN A 112 6.84 14.13 14.40
C ASN A 112 6.46 15.29 13.46
N ILE A 113 6.95 15.31 12.21
CA ILE A 113 6.61 16.31 11.20
C ILE A 113 5.29 15.92 10.52
N LYS A 114 4.20 16.65 10.83
CA LYS A 114 2.86 16.36 10.31
C LYS A 114 2.39 17.30 9.21
N ALA A 115 2.84 18.55 9.24
CA ALA A 115 2.36 19.60 8.34
C ALA A 115 3.10 19.63 6.99
N VAL A 116 4.25 18.94 6.88
CA VAL A 116 5.13 19.00 5.70
C VAL A 116 5.33 17.59 5.14
N ASP A 117 5.10 17.43 3.85
CA ASP A 117 5.35 16.14 3.17
C ASP A 117 6.85 15.93 2.91
N MET A 118 7.51 15.22 3.80
CA MET A 118 8.94 14.92 3.73
C MET A 118 9.37 14.12 2.49
N ARG A 119 8.42 13.48 1.79
CA ARG A 119 8.69 12.72 0.55
C ARG A 119 9.13 13.64 -0.59
N LYS A 120 8.65 14.89 -0.61
CA LYS A 120 9.04 15.91 -1.59
C LYS A 120 10.55 16.19 -1.56
N PHE A 121 11.19 15.99 -0.41
CA PHE A 121 12.63 16.21 -0.20
C PHE A 121 13.48 14.94 -0.33
N GLY A 122 12.89 13.87 -0.91
CA GLY A 122 13.58 12.58 -1.13
C GLY A 122 13.69 11.70 0.12
N PHE A 123 13.06 12.06 1.25
CA PHE A 123 12.99 11.17 2.39
C PHE A 123 12.02 10.02 2.12
N LYS A 124 12.44 8.81 2.49
CA LYS A 124 11.52 7.69 2.61
C LYS A 124 10.78 7.87 3.93
N VAL A 125 9.59 8.39 3.85
CA VAL A 125 8.67 8.36 4.98
C VAL A 125 8.11 6.95 5.00
N ASP A 126 8.56 6.14 5.99
CA ASP A 126 7.83 4.92 6.30
C ASP A 126 6.39 5.38 6.53
N ALA A 127 5.43 4.78 5.84
CA ALA A 127 4.03 5.00 6.20
C ALA A 127 3.97 4.81 7.71
N GLU A 128 3.39 5.79 8.44
CA GLU A 128 3.19 5.59 9.86
C GLU A 128 2.62 4.19 10.05
N PRO A 129 3.03 3.43 11.08
CA PRO A 129 2.21 2.33 11.48
C PRO A 129 0.85 2.98 11.68
N ILE A 130 -0.05 2.69 10.74
CA ILE A 130 -1.40 3.21 10.79
C ILE A 130 -1.87 2.65 12.12
N ASP A 131 -2.17 3.55 13.06
CA ASP A 131 -2.75 3.17 14.34
C ASP A 131 -4.13 2.58 14.01
N ILE A 132 -4.08 1.30 13.73
CA ILE A 132 -5.21 0.49 13.32
C ILE A 132 -5.72 -0.09 14.63
N GLU A 133 -6.26 0.73 15.50
CA GLU A 133 -7.21 0.20 16.44
C GLU A 133 -8.32 -0.45 15.60
N GLU A 134 -8.41 -1.77 15.69
CA GLU A 134 -9.61 -2.47 15.26
C GLU A 134 -10.74 -1.81 16.04
N SER A 135 -11.50 -0.93 15.41
CA SER A 135 -12.76 -0.50 15.96
C SER A 135 -13.55 -1.77 16.22
N ASP A 136 -14.02 -1.97 17.44
CA ASP A 136 -14.99 -3.00 17.80
C ASP A 136 -16.30 -2.67 17.06
N TYR A 137 -16.28 -2.82 15.72
CA TYR A 137 -17.49 -2.65 14.91
C TYR A 137 -18.52 -3.64 15.38
N ASN A 138 -19.64 -3.13 15.83
CA ASN A 138 -20.76 -3.91 16.33
C ASN A 138 -21.90 -3.88 15.29
N ASP A 139 -22.04 -4.96 14.53
CA ASP A 139 -23.07 -5.15 13.51
C ASP A 139 -24.52 -4.96 14.03
N SER A 140 -24.73 -5.03 15.35
CA SER A 140 -26.06 -4.90 15.97
C SER A 140 -26.65 -3.47 15.92
N GLN A 141 -25.92 -2.48 15.42
CA GLN A 141 -26.39 -1.07 15.30
C GLN A 141 -26.62 -0.62 13.86
N SER A 142 -26.29 -1.42 12.84
CA SER A 142 -26.48 -1.09 11.44
C SER A 142 -27.93 -1.32 11.00
N GLY A 143 -28.57 -0.27 10.43
CA GLY A 143 -29.83 -0.45 9.72
C GLY A 143 -29.64 -1.44 8.55
N GLU A 144 -30.61 -2.33 8.33
CA GLU A 144 -30.60 -3.25 7.18
C GLU A 144 -30.63 -2.46 5.87
N LEU A 145 -29.48 -2.33 5.21
CA LEU A 145 -29.41 -1.88 3.83
C LEU A 145 -29.99 -3.00 2.95
N GLN A 146 -31.01 -2.67 2.16
CA GLN A 146 -31.55 -3.61 1.17
C GLN A 146 -30.62 -3.62 -0.05
N ILE A 147 -29.68 -4.53 -0.06
CA ILE A 147 -28.72 -4.74 -1.16
C ILE A 147 -29.16 -5.96 -1.97
N SER A 148 -29.07 -5.86 -3.30
CA SER A 148 -29.39 -6.93 -4.21
C SER A 148 -28.16 -7.33 -5.05
N ARG A 149 -28.12 -8.57 -5.49
CA ARG A 149 -27.07 -9.03 -6.42
C ARG A 149 -27.10 -8.21 -7.72
N GLY A 150 -25.93 -7.88 -8.21
CA GLY A 150 -25.72 -7.04 -9.38
C GLY A 150 -25.56 -5.55 -9.06
N GLU A 151 -25.84 -5.11 -7.83
CA GLU A 151 -25.69 -3.72 -7.43
C GLU A 151 -24.22 -3.36 -7.18
N ILE A 152 -23.85 -2.13 -7.55
CA ILE A 152 -22.52 -1.56 -7.34
C ILE A 152 -22.66 -0.29 -6.51
N TYR A 153 -21.75 -0.14 -5.56
CA TYR A 153 -21.67 1.03 -4.67
C TYR A 153 -20.33 1.73 -4.82
N ALA A 154 -20.35 3.06 -4.89
CA ALA A 154 -19.18 3.90 -4.73
C ALA A 154 -18.99 4.21 -3.25
N LEU A 155 -17.81 3.94 -2.73
CA LEU A 155 -17.36 4.27 -1.38
C LEU A 155 -16.17 5.23 -1.53
N GLY A 156 -16.46 6.52 -1.75
CA GLY A 156 -15.43 7.46 -2.23
C GLY A 156 -14.88 7.03 -3.58
N GLU A 157 -13.57 6.78 -3.69
CA GLU A 157 -12.92 6.27 -4.90
C GLU A 157 -13.02 4.74 -5.05
N HIS A 158 -13.39 4.03 -3.98
CA HIS A 158 -13.55 2.57 -4.02
C HIS A 158 -14.85 2.15 -4.71
N ARG A 159 -14.90 0.89 -5.13
CA ARG A 159 -16.13 0.25 -5.60
C ARG A 159 -16.33 -1.07 -4.89
N LEU A 160 -17.55 -1.29 -4.43
CA LEU A 160 -18.03 -2.58 -3.92
C LEU A 160 -19.16 -3.05 -4.84
N MET A 161 -19.08 -4.30 -5.27
CA MET A 161 -20.16 -4.95 -6.02
C MET A 161 -20.68 -6.15 -5.25
N CYS A 162 -22.00 -6.22 -5.12
CA CYS A 162 -22.68 -7.45 -4.70
C CYS A 162 -22.80 -8.38 -5.92
N GLY A 163 -21.88 -9.35 -6.07
CA GLY A 163 -21.81 -10.15 -7.29
C GLY A 163 -20.97 -11.42 -7.17
N ASP A 164 -20.84 -12.14 -8.25
CA ASP A 164 -20.11 -13.41 -8.33
C ASP A 164 -18.77 -13.21 -9.06
N SER A 165 -17.67 -13.42 -8.36
CA SER A 165 -16.32 -13.30 -8.93
C SER A 165 -16.03 -14.32 -10.04
N SER A 166 -16.78 -15.44 -10.09
CA SER A 166 -16.70 -16.41 -11.18
C SER A 166 -17.44 -15.96 -12.44
N ASP A 167 -18.33 -14.95 -12.33
CA ASP A 167 -19.01 -14.33 -13.47
C ASP A 167 -18.14 -13.26 -14.13
N LYS A 168 -17.91 -13.39 -15.42
CA LYS A 168 -17.08 -12.46 -16.19
C LYS A 168 -17.74 -11.08 -16.39
N GLY A 169 -19.06 -11.04 -16.43
CA GLY A 169 -19.85 -9.81 -16.55
C GLY A 169 -19.74 -8.97 -15.29
N ASP A 170 -19.95 -9.58 -14.12
CA ASP A 170 -19.85 -8.92 -12.83
C ASP A 170 -18.44 -8.36 -12.61
N MET A 171 -17.40 -9.15 -12.91
CA MET A 171 -16.02 -8.68 -12.80
C MET A 171 -15.73 -7.46 -13.69
N ARG A 172 -16.24 -7.46 -14.94
CA ARG A 172 -16.09 -6.30 -15.83
C ARG A 172 -16.80 -5.06 -15.32
N LYS A 173 -18.01 -5.22 -14.79
CA LYS A 173 -18.80 -4.13 -14.21
C LYS A 173 -18.09 -3.53 -13.00
N LEU A 174 -17.62 -4.36 -12.07
CA LEU A 174 -16.84 -3.91 -10.91
C LEU A 174 -15.62 -3.08 -11.34
N MET A 175 -14.86 -3.59 -12.30
CA MET A 175 -13.62 -2.95 -12.74
C MET A 175 -13.84 -1.68 -13.55
N GLY A 176 -14.99 -1.56 -14.27
CA GLY A 176 -15.30 -0.34 -15.01
C GLY A 176 -14.25 0.05 -16.06
N GLY A 177 -13.59 -0.94 -16.67
CA GLY A 177 -12.58 -0.75 -17.72
C GLY A 177 -11.15 -0.46 -17.24
N VAL A 178 -10.92 -0.35 -15.93
CA VAL A 178 -9.57 -0.20 -15.36
C VAL A 178 -8.94 -1.55 -15.06
N LYS A 179 -7.62 -1.58 -14.87
CA LYS A 179 -6.87 -2.78 -14.47
C LYS A 179 -6.38 -2.63 -13.05
N ALA A 180 -6.39 -3.73 -12.29
CA ALA A 180 -5.82 -3.76 -10.96
C ALA A 180 -4.29 -3.92 -11.02
N ASP A 181 -3.60 -3.20 -10.13
CA ASP A 181 -2.15 -3.27 -9.98
C ASP A 181 -1.74 -4.36 -8.99
N MET A 182 -2.67 -4.76 -8.13
CA MET A 182 -2.45 -5.76 -7.09
C MET A 182 -3.75 -6.49 -6.77
N VAL A 183 -3.60 -7.74 -6.34
CA VAL A 183 -4.68 -8.53 -5.74
C VAL A 183 -4.30 -8.90 -4.32
N PHE A 184 -5.20 -8.65 -3.38
CA PHE A 184 -5.17 -9.27 -2.06
C PHE A 184 -6.56 -9.86 -1.80
N THR A 185 -6.64 -11.19 -1.56
CA THR A 185 -7.95 -11.85 -1.47
C THR A 185 -7.90 -13.11 -0.62
N ASP A 186 -9.04 -13.41 0.03
CA ASP A 186 -9.25 -14.55 0.92
C ASP A 186 -10.41 -15.42 0.40
N PRO A 187 -10.15 -16.34 -0.56
CA PRO A 187 -11.19 -17.15 -1.17
C PRO A 187 -11.79 -18.16 -0.20
N PRO A 188 -13.01 -18.67 -0.44
CA PRO A 188 -13.61 -19.74 0.36
C PRO A 188 -12.78 -21.04 0.25
N TYR A 189 -12.69 -21.77 1.37
CA TYR A 189 -11.87 -22.99 1.45
C TYR A 189 -12.71 -24.30 1.42
N GLY A 190 -14.03 -24.22 1.34
CA GLY A 190 -14.91 -25.38 1.33
C GLY A 190 -14.94 -26.14 2.67
N VAL A 191 -14.77 -25.44 3.78
CA VAL A 191 -14.63 -26.06 5.10
C VAL A 191 -15.89 -25.99 5.98
N ALA A 192 -17.00 -25.44 5.48
CA ALA A 192 -18.29 -25.30 6.19
C ALA A 192 -18.12 -24.76 7.63
N ILE A 193 -17.54 -23.57 7.76
CA ILE A 193 -17.13 -23.00 9.06
C ILE A 193 -18.32 -22.82 10.01
N GLY A 194 -19.52 -22.47 9.49
CA GLY A 194 -20.73 -22.34 10.29
C GLY A 194 -21.10 -23.64 11.00
N ASP A 195 -21.04 -24.78 10.30
CA ASP A 195 -21.34 -26.09 10.86
C ASP A 195 -20.32 -26.48 11.94
N LYS A 196 -19.02 -26.17 11.71
CA LYS A 196 -17.97 -26.37 12.73
C LYS A 196 -18.21 -25.52 13.97
N ASN A 197 -18.59 -24.26 13.80
CA ASN A 197 -18.89 -23.35 14.91
C ASN A 197 -20.11 -23.82 15.71
N ALA A 198 -21.18 -24.32 15.06
CA ALA A 198 -22.35 -24.88 15.70
C ALA A 198 -21.98 -26.10 16.59
N VAL A 199 -21.12 -26.98 16.09
CA VAL A 199 -20.61 -28.13 16.89
C VAL A 199 -19.76 -27.65 18.06
N LEU A 200 -18.91 -26.66 17.86
CA LEU A 200 -18.07 -26.07 18.92
C LEU A 200 -18.90 -25.43 20.03
N ASP A 201 -20.01 -24.79 19.71
CA ASP A 201 -20.89 -24.15 20.67
C ASP A 201 -21.68 -25.15 21.50
N THR A 202 -21.87 -26.41 21.05
CA THR A 202 -22.41 -27.48 21.85
C THR A 202 -21.45 -27.97 22.96
N VAL A 203 -20.14 -27.80 22.73
CA VAL A 203 -19.08 -28.25 23.65
C VAL A 203 -18.57 -27.10 24.54
N SER A 204 -18.64 -25.86 24.08
CA SER A 204 -18.22 -24.67 24.83
C SER A 204 -19.38 -23.69 24.96
N LYS A 205 -19.51 -23.01 26.11
CA LYS A 205 -20.55 -21.99 26.35
C LYS A 205 -20.30 -20.66 25.57
N ALA A 206 -19.54 -20.72 24.49
CA ALA A 206 -19.28 -19.56 23.65
C ALA A 206 -20.38 -19.45 22.58
N ARG A 207 -20.75 -18.23 22.22
CA ARG A 207 -21.61 -17.96 21.04
C ARG A 207 -20.71 -17.53 19.88
N ARG A 208 -20.62 -18.38 18.85
CA ARG A 208 -19.88 -18.12 17.61
C ARG A 208 -20.86 -17.83 16.47
N ILE A 209 -20.36 -17.22 15.42
CA ILE A 209 -21.13 -17.07 14.18
C ILE A 209 -21.32 -18.46 13.58
N THR A 210 -22.57 -18.89 13.45
CA THR A 210 -22.96 -20.23 12.93
C THR A 210 -23.49 -20.14 11.49
N ALA A 211 -23.62 -18.94 10.92
CA ALA A 211 -23.98 -18.77 9.52
C ALA A 211 -22.87 -19.35 8.63
N ASN A 212 -23.26 -20.18 7.65
CA ASN A 212 -22.34 -20.67 6.64
C ASN A 212 -22.05 -19.57 5.65
N ILE A 213 -20.78 -19.45 5.26
CA ILE A 213 -20.35 -18.57 4.16
C ILE A 213 -20.88 -19.20 2.86
N GLU A 214 -21.47 -18.41 2.00
CA GLU A 214 -21.96 -18.89 0.70
C GLU A 214 -20.78 -19.48 -0.11
N ASN A 215 -21.00 -20.63 -0.75
CA ASN A 215 -19.99 -21.45 -1.44
C ASN A 215 -18.93 -22.15 -0.57
N ASP A 216 -19.01 -22.11 0.77
CA ASP A 216 -18.04 -22.79 1.64
C ASP A 216 -18.41 -24.27 1.93
N ALA A 217 -19.55 -24.75 1.42
CA ALA A 217 -20.03 -26.14 1.55
C ALA A 217 -19.98 -26.93 0.21
N LEU A 218 -19.27 -26.45 -0.79
CA LEU A 218 -19.11 -27.10 -2.09
C LEU A 218 -18.21 -28.32 -2.01
N SER A 219 -18.40 -29.29 -2.91
CA SER A 219 -17.43 -30.36 -3.14
C SER A 219 -16.08 -29.79 -3.63
N GLU A 220 -14.97 -30.54 -3.46
CA GLU A 220 -13.65 -30.10 -3.92
C GLU A 220 -13.64 -29.80 -5.44
N GLU A 221 -14.39 -30.56 -6.26
CA GLU A 221 -14.49 -30.35 -7.70
C GLU A 221 -15.24 -29.06 -8.05
N GLU A 222 -16.37 -28.82 -7.40
CA GLU A 222 -17.17 -27.61 -7.60
C GLU A 222 -16.40 -26.36 -7.15
N LEU A 223 -15.76 -26.43 -5.99
CA LEU A 223 -14.91 -25.36 -5.47
C LEU A 223 -13.74 -25.08 -6.42
N PHE A 224 -13.06 -26.12 -6.92
CA PHE A 224 -11.99 -25.98 -7.89
C PHE A 224 -12.45 -25.22 -9.15
N LYS A 225 -13.61 -25.61 -9.71
CA LYS A 225 -14.17 -24.98 -10.92
C LYS A 225 -14.54 -23.52 -10.67
N LEU A 226 -15.21 -23.23 -9.55
CA LEU A 226 -15.59 -21.89 -9.14
C LEU A 226 -14.35 -20.99 -9.03
N LEU A 227 -13.37 -21.43 -8.23
CA LEU A 227 -12.16 -20.65 -7.99
C LEU A 227 -11.32 -20.48 -9.25
N LYS A 228 -11.21 -21.51 -10.10
CA LYS A 228 -10.51 -21.39 -11.38
C LYS A 228 -11.13 -20.32 -12.28
N ASN A 229 -12.46 -20.25 -12.35
CA ASN A 229 -13.16 -19.22 -13.11
C ASN A 229 -12.90 -17.83 -12.50
N ALA A 230 -13.08 -17.70 -11.18
CA ALA A 230 -12.86 -16.45 -10.47
C ALA A 230 -11.42 -15.93 -10.67
N PHE A 231 -10.40 -16.76 -10.46
CA PHE A 231 -9.00 -16.36 -10.64
C PHE A 231 -8.62 -16.12 -12.10
N THR A 232 -9.29 -16.75 -13.06
CA THR A 232 -9.14 -16.43 -14.48
C THR A 232 -9.68 -15.02 -14.75
N ASN A 233 -10.87 -14.69 -14.24
CA ASN A 233 -11.45 -13.35 -14.36
C ASN A 233 -10.58 -12.29 -13.65
N VAL A 234 -10.09 -12.58 -12.44
CA VAL A 234 -9.15 -11.72 -11.71
C VAL A 234 -7.92 -11.41 -12.56
N ARG A 235 -7.24 -12.45 -13.09
CA ARG A 235 -6.06 -12.29 -13.93
C ARG A 235 -6.33 -11.45 -15.18
N GLU A 236 -7.46 -11.68 -15.86
CA GLU A 236 -7.83 -10.92 -17.06
C GLU A 236 -8.09 -9.43 -16.77
N ASN A 237 -8.35 -9.06 -15.51
CA ASN A 237 -8.64 -7.70 -15.08
C ASN A 237 -7.46 -7.04 -14.31
N CYS A 238 -6.31 -7.66 -14.28
CA CYS A 238 -5.08 -7.12 -13.70
C CYS A 238 -4.10 -6.64 -14.77
N ALA A 239 -3.19 -5.75 -14.37
CA ALA A 239 -2.05 -5.33 -15.16
C ALA A 239 -1.05 -6.50 -15.36
N ASP A 240 -0.22 -6.42 -16.40
CA ASP A 240 0.75 -7.47 -16.72
C ASP A 240 1.85 -7.66 -15.66
N ASP A 241 2.11 -6.64 -14.86
CA ASP A 241 3.07 -6.61 -13.77
C ASP A 241 2.42 -6.63 -12.38
N ALA A 242 1.12 -6.88 -12.30
CA ALA A 242 0.39 -6.98 -11.05
C ALA A 242 0.92 -8.12 -10.15
N VAL A 243 0.87 -7.88 -8.84
CA VAL A 243 1.22 -8.88 -7.82
C VAL A 243 -0.04 -9.41 -7.13
N TYR A 244 0.01 -10.67 -6.73
CA TYR A 244 -1.11 -11.38 -6.14
C TYR A 244 -0.72 -11.95 -4.78
N TYR A 245 -1.52 -11.65 -3.77
CA TYR A 245 -1.46 -12.24 -2.44
C TYR A 245 -2.79 -12.96 -2.20
N VAL A 246 -2.74 -14.28 -2.12
CA VAL A 246 -3.93 -15.12 -1.98
C VAL A 246 -3.76 -15.98 -0.74
N THR A 247 -4.65 -15.83 0.25
CA THR A 247 -4.62 -16.67 1.43
C THR A 247 -5.04 -18.10 1.09
N SER A 248 -4.56 -19.08 1.85
CA SER A 248 -4.73 -20.49 1.56
C SER A 248 -4.96 -21.31 2.83
N PRO A 249 -5.63 -22.45 2.72
CA PRO A 249 -5.67 -23.45 3.79
C PRO A 249 -4.24 -23.86 4.21
N GLN A 250 -4.08 -24.25 5.48
CA GLN A 250 -2.77 -24.51 6.09
C GLN A 250 -2.09 -25.78 5.54
N GLY A 251 -2.83 -26.71 4.97
CA GLY A 251 -2.26 -27.97 4.46
C GLY A 251 -3.31 -28.93 3.90
N GLY A 252 -2.89 -30.17 3.64
CA GLY A 252 -3.76 -31.23 3.13
C GLY A 252 -4.13 -31.08 1.67
N SER A 253 -5.19 -31.77 1.24
CA SER A 253 -5.70 -31.79 -0.13
C SER A 253 -6.13 -30.40 -0.61
N LEU A 254 -6.75 -29.61 0.27
CA LEU A 254 -7.25 -28.28 -0.06
C LEU A 254 -6.12 -27.29 -0.41
N CYS A 255 -5.01 -27.29 0.34
CA CYS A 255 -3.85 -26.46 0.01
C CYS A 255 -3.26 -26.85 -1.36
N LEU A 256 -3.11 -28.15 -1.62
CA LEU A 256 -2.62 -28.65 -2.90
C LEU A 256 -3.59 -28.30 -4.05
N MET A 257 -4.88 -28.48 -3.82
CA MET A 257 -5.94 -28.12 -4.77
C MET A 257 -5.88 -26.64 -5.14
N MET A 258 -5.71 -25.75 -4.15
CA MET A 258 -5.56 -24.31 -4.38
C MET A 258 -4.34 -23.98 -5.24
N MET A 259 -3.19 -24.61 -4.98
CA MET A 259 -1.98 -24.42 -5.79
C MET A 259 -2.18 -24.89 -7.25
N MET A 260 -2.85 -26.03 -7.46
CA MET A 260 -3.17 -26.55 -8.78
C MET A 260 -4.14 -25.64 -9.53
N MET A 261 -5.20 -25.19 -8.85
CA MET A 261 -6.19 -24.27 -9.40
C MET A 261 -5.53 -22.95 -9.84
N MET A 262 -4.71 -22.35 -9.00
CA MET A 262 -3.99 -21.11 -9.35
C MET A 262 -3.08 -21.31 -10.57
N LYS A 263 -2.37 -22.43 -10.64
CA LYS A 263 -1.54 -22.78 -11.80
C LYS A 263 -2.39 -22.88 -13.09
N GLU A 264 -3.55 -23.53 -13.03
CA GLU A 264 -4.45 -23.66 -14.18
C GLU A 264 -5.11 -22.32 -14.55
N ALA A 265 -5.35 -21.43 -13.60
CA ALA A 265 -5.80 -20.06 -13.86
C ALA A 265 -4.66 -19.16 -14.45
N GLY A 266 -3.44 -19.68 -14.61
CA GLY A 266 -2.30 -18.94 -15.14
C GLY A 266 -1.55 -18.12 -14.10
N LEU A 267 -1.73 -18.43 -12.82
CA LEU A 267 -1.12 -17.77 -11.65
C LEU A 267 -0.30 -18.78 -10.82
N PRO A 268 0.79 -19.37 -11.37
CA PRO A 268 1.56 -20.36 -10.64
C PRO A 268 2.17 -19.77 -9.36
N VAL A 269 1.94 -20.41 -8.22
CA VAL A 269 2.49 -19.96 -6.93
C VAL A 269 4.02 -19.93 -6.99
N ARG A 270 4.62 -18.78 -6.68
CA ARG A 270 6.07 -18.56 -6.74
C ARG A 270 6.71 -18.54 -5.35
N HIS A 271 6.02 -17.95 -4.37
CA HIS A 271 6.43 -17.95 -2.97
C HIS A 271 5.24 -18.28 -2.09
N VAL A 272 5.52 -18.93 -0.97
CA VAL A 272 4.57 -19.12 0.12
C VAL A 272 5.06 -18.26 1.29
N LEU A 273 4.28 -17.22 1.61
CA LEU A 273 4.48 -16.42 2.79
C LEU A 273 3.69 -17.04 3.92
N ILE A 274 4.15 -16.89 5.15
CA ILE A 274 3.53 -17.47 6.32
C ILE A 274 3.09 -16.35 7.27
N TRP A 275 1.79 -16.18 7.43
CA TRP A 275 1.28 -15.41 8.55
C TRP A 275 1.34 -16.25 9.83
N ARG A 276 2.26 -15.91 10.74
CA ARG A 276 2.35 -16.53 12.07
C ARG A 276 1.46 -15.78 13.05
N LYS A 277 0.52 -16.51 13.64
CA LYS A 277 -0.45 -15.97 14.60
C LYS A 277 0.15 -15.98 16.01
N ASN A 278 -0.28 -15.06 16.87
CA ASN A 278 0.14 -15.04 18.29
C ASN A 278 -0.38 -16.24 19.10
N ARG A 279 -1.43 -16.93 18.60
CA ARG A 279 -2.03 -18.12 19.23
C ARG A 279 -2.39 -19.14 18.17
N ALA A 280 -2.23 -20.42 18.50
CA ALA A 280 -2.74 -21.49 17.67
C ALA A 280 -4.26 -21.46 17.59
N THR A 281 -4.80 -21.89 16.46
CA THR A 281 -6.26 -22.08 16.30
C THR A 281 -6.59 -23.47 16.78
N PHE A 282 -7.40 -23.56 17.82
CA PHE A 282 -7.90 -24.84 18.31
C PHE A 282 -8.72 -25.54 17.22
N SER A 283 -8.37 -26.77 16.91
CA SER A 283 -9.09 -27.63 15.96
C SER A 283 -9.89 -28.68 16.70
N LEU A 284 -11.19 -28.69 16.53
CA LEU A 284 -12.04 -29.83 16.96
C LEU A 284 -11.82 -30.98 15.96
N GLY A 285 -11.14 -31.97 16.40
CA GLY A 285 -10.92 -33.21 15.67
C GLY A 285 -9.44 -33.46 15.44
N ARG A 286 -8.95 -34.39 16.12
CA ARG A 286 -7.79 -35.28 15.88
C ARG A 286 -6.66 -34.79 14.96
N LEU A 287 -6.27 -33.50 15.04
CA LEU A 287 -4.99 -33.06 14.51
C LEU A 287 -3.96 -33.26 15.62
N ASP A 288 -2.83 -33.87 15.29
CA ASP A 288 -1.71 -34.03 16.21
C ASP A 288 -1.06 -32.69 16.55
N TYR A 289 -1.30 -31.67 15.69
CA TYR A 289 -0.76 -30.32 15.82
C TYR A 289 -1.82 -29.25 15.55
N ASP A 290 -1.90 -28.24 16.42
CA ASP A 290 -2.72 -27.06 16.20
C ASP A 290 -2.00 -26.07 15.28
N TYR A 291 -2.70 -25.56 14.27
CA TYR A 291 -2.15 -24.60 13.34
C TYR A 291 -1.99 -23.20 13.97
N GLN A 292 -0.75 -22.73 14.04
CA GLN A 292 -0.40 -21.37 14.48
C GLN A 292 -0.06 -20.46 13.30
N HIS A 293 -0.31 -20.89 12.09
CA HIS A 293 0.03 -20.13 10.89
C HIS A 293 -1.07 -20.22 9.84
N GLU A 294 -0.96 -19.33 8.84
CA GLU A 294 -1.80 -19.35 7.64
C GLU A 294 -0.90 -19.01 6.44
N PRO A 295 -0.90 -19.82 5.36
CA PRO A 295 -0.14 -19.52 4.17
C PRO A 295 -0.78 -18.39 3.36
N ILE A 296 0.09 -17.57 2.72
CA ILE A 296 -0.31 -16.58 1.73
C ILE A 296 0.49 -16.88 0.48
N PHE A 297 -0.17 -17.25 -0.59
CA PHE A 297 0.45 -17.49 -1.88
C PHE A 297 0.76 -16.16 -2.56
N TYR A 298 2.04 -15.96 -2.87
CA TYR A 298 2.50 -14.78 -3.59
C TYR A 298 2.93 -15.15 -4.99
N THR A 299 2.42 -14.43 -5.98
CA THR A 299 2.69 -14.70 -7.39
C THR A 299 2.52 -13.47 -8.28
N TRP A 300 2.89 -13.62 -9.54
CA TRP A 300 2.71 -12.66 -10.65
C TRP A 300 2.69 -13.41 -11.99
N THR A 301 2.22 -12.76 -13.05
CA THR A 301 2.13 -13.35 -14.40
C THR A 301 3.44 -13.21 -15.17
N LYS A 302 3.67 -12.09 -15.85
CA LYS A 302 4.83 -11.84 -16.73
C LYS A 302 6.01 -11.22 -15.99
N SER A 303 5.75 -10.13 -15.31
CA SER A 303 6.69 -9.39 -14.47
C SER A 303 6.01 -9.02 -13.17
N HIS A 304 6.74 -8.41 -12.26
CA HIS A 304 6.18 -7.88 -11.02
C HIS A 304 6.87 -6.59 -10.65
N HIS A 305 6.12 -5.70 -10.01
CA HIS A 305 6.68 -4.59 -9.28
C HIS A 305 6.67 -4.90 -7.79
N ASN A 306 7.67 -4.44 -7.10
CA ASN A 306 7.75 -4.52 -5.66
C ASN A 306 8.24 -3.18 -5.12
N PHE A 307 7.33 -2.43 -4.53
CA PHE A 307 7.63 -1.13 -3.92
C PHE A 307 8.15 -1.27 -2.49
N ARG A 308 8.57 -2.47 -2.12
CA ARG A 308 9.07 -2.78 -0.79
C ARG A 308 10.03 -1.72 -0.29
N ARG A 309 9.68 -1.11 0.81
CA ARG A 309 10.47 -0.08 1.46
C ARG A 309 11.47 -0.64 2.46
N SER A 310 11.25 -1.88 2.94
CA SER A 310 12.17 -2.58 3.84
C SER A 310 12.89 -3.71 3.10
N LYS A 311 14.23 -3.66 3.01
CA LYS A 311 15.05 -4.71 2.36
C LYS A 311 15.09 -6.03 3.15
N ASN A 312 14.59 -6.06 4.37
CA ASN A 312 14.77 -7.17 5.31
C ASN A 312 13.46 -7.89 5.66
N ARG A 313 12.39 -7.73 4.87
CA ARG A 313 11.14 -8.46 5.14
C ARG A 313 11.31 -9.93 4.78
N THR A 314 11.02 -10.80 5.74
CA THR A 314 11.12 -12.26 5.58
C THR A 314 9.83 -12.84 5.03
N SER A 315 9.84 -14.13 4.69
CA SER A 315 8.63 -14.86 4.28
C SER A 315 7.72 -15.22 5.48
N VAL A 316 8.14 -14.96 6.71
CA VAL A 316 7.32 -15.16 7.91
C VAL A 316 6.90 -13.79 8.45
N TRP A 317 5.59 -13.59 8.59
CA TRP A 317 4.95 -12.36 8.98
C TRP A 317 4.22 -12.54 10.30
N ASP A 318 4.58 -11.76 11.31
CA ASP A 318 4.02 -11.84 12.66
C ASP A 318 2.94 -10.78 12.85
N TYR A 319 1.67 -11.21 12.86
CA TYR A 319 0.53 -10.35 13.16
C TYR A 319 -0.40 -11.07 14.13
N ASN A 320 -0.93 -10.32 15.09
CA ASN A 320 -1.88 -10.86 16.05
C ASN A 320 -3.19 -11.23 15.33
N LYS A 321 -3.74 -12.38 15.71
CA LYS A 321 -5.10 -12.72 15.28
C LYS A 321 -6.08 -11.80 16.02
N PRO A 322 -7.08 -11.20 15.34
CA PRO A 322 -8.14 -10.45 15.97
C PRO A 322 -8.80 -11.25 17.11
N MET A 323 -8.98 -10.60 18.28
CA MET A 323 -9.42 -11.32 19.49
C MET A 323 -10.90 -11.70 19.44
N LYS A 324 -11.75 -10.88 18.82
CA LYS A 324 -13.18 -11.13 18.57
C LYS A 324 -13.59 -10.43 17.28
N SER A 325 -14.31 -11.12 16.42
CA SER A 325 -15.04 -10.52 15.31
C SER A 325 -16.49 -10.97 15.40
N ASN A 326 -17.40 -10.01 15.51
CA ASN A 326 -18.83 -10.24 15.40
C ASN A 326 -19.31 -10.17 13.94
N LEU A 327 -18.40 -9.79 13.00
CA LEU A 327 -18.70 -9.56 11.60
C LEU A 327 -18.48 -10.79 10.72
N HIS A 328 -17.33 -11.43 10.86
CA HIS A 328 -16.98 -12.54 9.98
C HIS A 328 -16.08 -13.54 10.72
N PRO A 329 -16.31 -14.85 10.57
CA PRO A 329 -15.60 -15.89 11.34
C PRO A 329 -14.10 -15.97 11.04
N THR A 330 -13.64 -15.43 9.91
CA THR A 330 -12.25 -15.54 9.43
C THR A 330 -11.58 -14.19 9.12
N MET A 331 -11.95 -13.13 9.84
CA MET A 331 -11.39 -11.78 9.59
C MET A 331 -9.85 -11.77 9.69
N LYS A 332 -9.21 -11.14 8.71
CA LYS A 332 -7.74 -10.94 8.68
C LYS A 332 -7.37 -9.66 9.43
N PRO A 333 -6.16 -9.59 10.05
CA PRO A 333 -5.66 -8.34 10.62
C PRO A 333 -5.52 -7.27 9.53
N ILE A 334 -6.02 -6.07 9.78
CA ILE A 334 -5.92 -4.96 8.81
C ILE A 334 -4.45 -4.61 8.55
N GLU A 335 -3.60 -4.66 9.58
CA GLU A 335 -2.16 -4.38 9.47
C GLU A 335 -1.45 -5.33 8.49
N LEU A 336 -1.79 -6.62 8.53
CA LEU A 336 -1.24 -7.61 7.61
C LEU A 336 -1.58 -7.26 6.16
N VAL A 337 -2.85 -6.91 5.92
CA VAL A 337 -3.36 -6.56 4.59
C VAL A 337 -2.77 -5.22 4.13
N ALA A 338 -2.73 -4.22 5.00
CA ALA A 338 -2.16 -2.90 4.72
C ALA A 338 -0.67 -2.99 4.36
N ASP A 339 0.09 -3.80 5.08
CA ASP A 339 1.50 -4.02 4.79
C ASP A 339 1.74 -4.71 3.44
N ALA A 340 0.91 -5.71 3.09
CA ALA A 340 0.95 -6.33 1.76
C ALA A 340 0.62 -5.31 0.66
N ILE A 341 -0.39 -4.47 0.88
CA ILE A 341 -0.79 -3.40 -0.05
C ILE A 341 0.34 -2.39 -0.25
N VAL A 342 0.98 -1.94 0.82
CA VAL A 342 2.11 -1.00 0.74
C VAL A 342 3.35 -1.60 0.08
N ASP A 343 3.59 -2.90 0.27
CA ASP A 343 4.67 -3.62 -0.43
C ASP A 343 4.40 -3.73 -1.94
N GLY A 344 3.15 -3.96 -2.33
CA GLY A 344 2.74 -4.24 -3.71
C GLY A 344 2.27 -3.04 -4.52
N THR A 345 2.02 -1.87 -3.90
CA THR A 345 1.42 -0.71 -4.58
C THR A 345 1.98 0.62 -4.09
N ASN A 346 1.84 1.67 -4.91
CA ASN A 346 1.93 3.08 -4.51
C ASN A 346 0.54 3.67 -4.24
N GLU A 347 0.49 4.85 -3.62
CA GLU A 347 -0.77 5.59 -3.42
C GLU A 347 -1.51 5.82 -4.76
N GLY A 348 -2.83 5.72 -4.74
CA GLY A 348 -3.70 5.84 -5.91
C GLY A 348 -3.78 4.59 -6.80
N MET A 349 -2.92 3.57 -6.60
CA MET A 349 -2.99 2.31 -7.34
C MET A 349 -4.20 1.48 -6.93
N ILE A 350 -4.63 0.60 -7.83
CA ILE A 350 -5.85 -0.19 -7.69
C ILE A 350 -5.55 -1.57 -7.11
N VAL A 351 -6.23 -1.90 -6.02
CA VAL A 351 -6.20 -3.22 -5.36
C VAL A 351 -7.53 -3.91 -5.62
N LEU A 352 -7.48 -5.14 -6.14
CA LEU A 352 -8.66 -5.98 -6.35
C LEU A 352 -8.76 -7.03 -5.25
N ASP A 353 -9.94 -7.12 -4.63
CA ASP A 353 -10.34 -8.22 -3.76
C ASP A 353 -11.60 -8.87 -4.32
N ALA A 354 -11.47 -10.12 -4.76
CA ALA A 354 -12.56 -10.87 -5.40
C ALA A 354 -13.48 -11.59 -4.40
N PHE A 355 -13.13 -11.58 -3.09
CA PHE A 355 -13.89 -12.24 -2.02
C PHE A 355 -13.84 -11.36 -0.78
N GLY A 356 -14.70 -10.34 -0.75
CA GLY A 356 -14.63 -9.20 0.19
C GLY A 356 -14.79 -9.56 1.66
N GLY A 357 -15.65 -10.53 1.97
CA GLY A 357 -15.95 -10.98 3.32
C GLY A 357 -16.30 -9.83 4.26
N SER A 358 -15.45 -9.57 5.25
CA SER A 358 -15.64 -8.45 6.20
C SER A 358 -15.18 -7.08 5.69
N GLY A 359 -14.64 -6.96 4.46
CA GLY A 359 -14.15 -5.72 3.88
C GLY A 359 -12.78 -5.25 4.36
N THR A 360 -12.00 -6.12 4.96
CA THR A 360 -10.67 -5.75 5.51
C THR A 360 -9.75 -5.11 4.46
N THR A 361 -9.77 -5.62 3.23
CA THR A 361 -8.96 -5.07 2.12
C THR A 361 -9.40 -3.64 1.76
N LEU A 362 -10.70 -3.35 1.75
CA LEU A 362 -11.22 -2.02 1.47
C LEU A 362 -10.80 -1.02 2.54
N ILE A 363 -10.94 -1.39 3.81
CA ILE A 363 -10.50 -0.57 4.94
C ILE A 363 -8.98 -0.34 4.92
N ALA A 364 -8.19 -1.36 4.57
CA ALA A 364 -6.76 -1.22 4.41
C ALA A 364 -6.39 -0.29 3.24
N CYS A 365 -7.12 -0.34 2.13
CA CYS A 365 -6.94 0.58 0.99
C CYS A 365 -7.26 2.02 1.38
N GLU A 366 -8.39 2.27 2.06
CA GLU A 366 -8.76 3.60 2.55
C GLU A 366 -7.64 4.18 3.43
N LYS A 367 -7.21 3.43 4.44
CA LYS A 367 -6.16 3.86 5.37
C LYS A 367 -4.80 4.07 4.70
N THR A 368 -4.52 3.39 3.59
CA THR A 368 -3.26 3.49 2.86
C THR A 368 -3.33 4.36 1.60
N ARG A 369 -4.46 5.01 1.33
CA ARG A 369 -4.72 5.84 0.14
C ARG A 369 -4.56 5.08 -1.18
N ARG A 370 -5.00 3.82 -1.20
CA ARG A 370 -5.14 3.02 -2.41
C ARG A 370 -6.60 2.91 -2.78
N VAL A 371 -6.87 2.57 -4.03
CA VAL A 371 -8.24 2.43 -4.53
C VAL A 371 -8.62 0.96 -4.53
N CYS A 372 -9.70 0.60 -3.83
CA CYS A 372 -10.18 -0.79 -3.78
C CYS A 372 -11.26 -1.03 -4.86
N ARG A 373 -11.17 -2.19 -5.49
CA ARG A 373 -12.26 -2.83 -6.26
C ARG A 373 -12.58 -4.13 -5.54
N MET A 374 -13.78 -4.22 -4.97
CA MET A 374 -14.15 -5.33 -4.10
C MET A 374 -15.43 -5.99 -4.58
N MET A 375 -15.42 -7.32 -4.62
CA MET A 375 -16.61 -8.12 -4.89
C MET A 375 -16.95 -8.96 -3.67
N GLU A 376 -18.21 -8.98 -3.32
CA GLU A 376 -18.75 -9.82 -2.26
C GLU A 376 -20.07 -10.43 -2.74
N LEU A 377 -20.25 -11.72 -2.51
CA LEU A 377 -21.40 -12.45 -3.02
C LEU A 377 -22.64 -12.23 -2.15
N ASP A 378 -22.47 -12.16 -0.85
CA ASP A 378 -23.56 -12.08 0.13
C ASP A 378 -23.98 -10.61 0.35
N PRO A 379 -25.26 -10.25 0.06
CA PRO A 379 -25.79 -8.92 0.29
C PRO A 379 -25.64 -8.43 1.74
N HIS A 380 -25.71 -9.32 2.73
CA HIS A 380 -25.53 -8.99 4.14
C HIS A 380 -24.11 -8.49 4.41
N TYR A 381 -23.10 -9.22 3.91
CA TYR A 381 -21.70 -8.78 4.05
C TYR A 381 -21.40 -7.50 3.25
N CYS A 382 -22.05 -7.30 2.10
CA CYS A 382 -21.95 -6.02 1.39
C CYS A 382 -22.46 -4.86 2.25
N GLY A 383 -23.58 -5.03 2.96
CA GLY A 383 -24.12 -4.04 3.91
C GLY A 383 -23.14 -3.77 5.06
N ALA A 384 -22.56 -4.82 5.62
CA ALA A 384 -21.56 -4.69 6.69
C ALA A 384 -20.29 -3.93 6.22
N ILE A 385 -19.82 -4.18 4.99
CA ILE A 385 -18.68 -3.46 4.39
C ILE A 385 -19.00 -1.96 4.25
N ILE A 386 -20.18 -1.63 3.72
CA ILE A 386 -20.62 -0.25 3.54
C ILE A 386 -20.65 0.47 4.89
N ASN A 387 -21.37 -0.09 5.88
CA ASN A 387 -21.50 0.48 7.21
C ASN A 387 -20.13 0.70 7.87
N ARG A 388 -19.23 -0.26 7.76
CA ARG A 388 -17.88 -0.18 8.30
C ARG A 388 -17.06 0.94 7.67
N TRP A 389 -17.19 1.15 6.36
CA TRP A 389 -16.51 2.24 5.66
C TRP A 389 -17.13 3.60 6.01
N GLU A 390 -18.46 3.69 6.07
CA GLU A 390 -19.16 4.92 6.48
C GLU A 390 -18.81 5.33 7.91
N GLU A 391 -18.72 4.38 8.84
CA GLU A 391 -18.32 4.65 10.22
C GLU A 391 -16.88 5.15 10.29
N LEU A 392 -15.97 4.52 9.52
CA LEU A 392 -14.56 4.90 9.49
C LEU A 392 -14.33 6.30 8.93
N THR A 393 -15.05 6.66 7.86
CA THR A 393 -14.76 7.87 7.07
C THR A 393 -15.71 9.03 7.38
N GLY A 394 -16.88 8.75 7.94
CA GLY A 394 -17.98 9.72 8.09
C GLY A 394 -18.69 10.06 6.76
N ASN A 395 -18.28 9.49 5.64
CA ASN A 395 -18.91 9.68 4.33
C ASN A 395 -20.06 8.69 4.12
N LYS A 396 -20.84 8.89 3.05
CA LYS A 396 -21.92 7.97 2.65
C LYS A 396 -21.57 7.26 1.37
N ALA A 397 -21.90 5.96 1.31
CA ALA A 397 -21.80 5.18 0.09
C ALA A 397 -22.92 5.56 -0.87
N GLU A 398 -22.63 5.57 -2.17
CA GLU A 398 -23.58 5.91 -3.22
C GLU A 398 -23.78 4.72 -4.14
N ARG A 399 -25.02 4.34 -4.42
CA ARG A 399 -25.33 3.32 -5.41
C ARG A 399 -25.04 3.87 -6.81
N ILE A 400 -24.27 3.13 -7.59
CA ILE A 400 -23.98 3.46 -8.98
C ILE A 400 -25.11 2.92 -9.85
N GLU A 401 -25.86 3.81 -10.50
CA GLU A 401 -26.83 3.43 -11.52
C GLU A 401 -26.06 3.14 -12.82
N GLU A 402 -26.20 1.93 -13.37
CA GLU A 402 -25.65 1.67 -14.69
C GLU A 402 -26.44 2.49 -15.73
N ALA A 403 -25.73 3.27 -16.53
CA ALA A 403 -26.34 3.85 -17.72
C ALA A 403 -26.74 2.68 -18.68
N ASN A 404 -28.04 2.56 -18.95
CA ASN A 404 -28.62 1.59 -19.87
C ASN A 404 -27.98 1.67 -21.27
#